data_4ff72130ef7a3531f05164634cef2c52
#
_entry.id   4ff72130ef7a3531f05164634cef2c52
#
_cell.length_a   1.000
_cell.length_b   1.000
_cell.length_c   1.000
_cell.angle_alpha   90.00
_cell.angle_beta   90.00
_cell.angle_gamma   90.00
#
_symmetry.space_group_name_H-M   'P 1'
#
loop_
_entity.id
_entity.type
_entity.pdbx_description
1 polymer ?
#
loop_
_entity_poly.entity_id
_entity_poly.type
_entity_poly.pdbx_seq_one_letter_code
_entity_poly.pdbx_strand_id
1 'polypeptide(L)'
;MCGVGDDAVWEETRFCGGIVGDVLFGRERNRDFGIGPFAEVSTAGFWDARYGGGLSVLTPVTSNYPLVFSLGAFGHETASLALGGHAFFGLRSHNFHGSYNLAAGLIASVYRDLGAERATLVSVGFELDALLLAMPFLFAAGEL
;
A
#
# COMPACT_ATOMS: atom_id res chain seq x y z
N MET A 1 -5.38 2.30 11.28
CA MET A 1 -6.79 2.67 11.57
C MET A 1 -7.40 3.21 10.30
N CYS A 2 -8.63 2.88 10.04
CA CYS A 2 -9.37 3.42 8.91
C CYS A 2 -10.73 3.94 9.37
N GLY A 3 -11.26 4.90 8.65
CA GLY A 3 -12.60 5.43 8.81
C GLY A 3 -13.42 5.14 7.57
N VAL A 4 -14.65 4.76 7.75
CA VAL A 4 -15.63 4.52 6.69
C VAL A 4 -16.76 5.52 6.87
N GLY A 5 -17.19 6.17 5.81
CA GLY A 5 -18.31 7.10 5.83
C GLY A 5 -18.81 7.41 4.43
N ASP A 6 -20.02 7.90 4.32
CA ASP A 6 -20.63 8.29 3.04
C ASP A 6 -20.30 9.74 2.71
N ASP A 7 -20.72 10.68 3.53
CA ASP A 7 -20.45 12.11 3.39
C ASP A 7 -19.55 12.66 4.50
N ALA A 8 -19.47 12.00 5.64
CA ALA A 8 -18.58 12.33 6.76
C ALA A 8 -17.45 11.32 6.86
N VAL A 9 -16.22 11.81 6.89
CA VAL A 9 -14.98 11.03 6.73
C VAL A 9 -14.69 10.06 7.88
N TRP A 10 -15.45 9.98 8.94
CA TRP A 10 -15.16 9.16 10.12
C TRP A 10 -16.43 8.75 10.87
N GLU A 11 -17.41 8.22 10.18
CA GLU A 11 -18.62 7.71 10.84
C GLU A 11 -18.32 6.47 11.66
N GLU A 12 -17.42 5.62 11.18
CA GLU A 12 -17.01 4.41 11.86
C GLU A 12 -15.50 4.19 11.76
N THR A 13 -14.87 3.84 12.87
CA THR A 13 -13.43 3.52 12.90
C THR A 13 -13.23 2.02 12.99
N ARG A 14 -12.45 1.46 12.06
CA ARG A 14 -12.15 0.03 11.99
C ARG A 14 -10.64 -0.23 11.98
N PHE A 15 -10.28 -1.48 12.23
CA PHE A 15 -8.93 -1.96 11.96
C PHE A 15 -8.82 -2.24 10.45
N CYS A 16 -7.72 -1.80 9.85
CA CYS A 16 -7.40 -2.09 8.45
C CYS A 16 -6.03 -2.71 8.34
N GLY A 17 -5.92 -3.65 7.43
CA GLY A 17 -4.67 -4.30 7.10
C GLY A 17 -4.65 -4.73 5.64
N GLY A 18 -3.47 -4.93 5.08
CA GLY A 18 -3.35 -5.35 3.69
C GLY A 18 -1.94 -5.72 3.30
N ILE A 19 -1.82 -6.23 2.09
CA ILE A 19 -0.56 -6.56 1.43
C ILE A 19 -0.55 -5.79 0.12
N VAL A 20 0.54 -5.05 -0.12
CA VAL A 20 0.79 -4.32 -1.35
C VAL A 20 2.07 -4.85 -1.97
N GLY A 21 2.05 -5.08 -3.28
CA GLY A 21 3.23 -5.41 -4.06
C GLY A 21 3.32 -4.51 -5.28
N ASP A 22 4.48 -3.95 -5.55
CA ASP A 22 4.73 -3.15 -6.74
C ASP A 22 6.02 -3.54 -7.47
N VAL A 23 6.07 -3.24 -8.77
CA VAL A 23 7.26 -3.38 -9.59
C VAL A 23 7.50 -2.05 -10.28
N LEU A 24 8.60 -1.38 -9.90
CA LEU A 24 8.91 -0.04 -10.40
C LEU A 24 10.03 -0.10 -11.44
N PHE A 25 9.76 0.40 -12.62
CA PHE A 25 10.70 0.52 -13.74
C PHE A 25 11.36 1.90 -13.78
N GLY A 26 12.48 2.00 -14.52
CA GLY A 26 13.20 3.26 -14.72
C GLY A 26 14.07 3.67 -13.54
N ARG A 27 14.30 2.78 -12.58
CA ARG A 27 15.03 3.05 -11.36
C ARG A 27 16.34 2.26 -11.32
N GLU A 28 17.45 2.97 -11.48
CA GLU A 28 18.80 2.42 -11.38
C GLU A 28 19.51 2.80 -10.07
N ARG A 29 19.06 3.89 -9.45
CA ARG A 29 19.61 4.41 -8.19
C ARG A 29 18.50 4.79 -7.22
N ASN A 30 18.85 4.94 -5.95
CA ASN A 30 17.90 5.36 -4.91
C ASN A 30 17.23 6.72 -5.17
N ARG A 31 17.87 7.57 -6.00
CA ARG A 31 17.39 8.91 -6.35
C ARG A 31 16.63 8.98 -7.66
N ASP A 32 16.44 7.85 -8.32
CA ASP A 32 15.74 7.84 -9.59
C ASP A 32 14.24 7.77 -9.38
N PHE A 33 13.55 8.37 -10.31
CA PHE A 33 12.12 8.27 -10.45
C PHE A 33 11.74 6.86 -10.91
N GLY A 34 10.63 6.34 -10.41
CA GLY A 34 10.15 5.02 -10.80
C GLY A 34 8.65 5.05 -11.12
N ILE A 35 8.26 4.26 -12.09
CA ILE A 35 6.85 4.04 -12.42
C ILE A 35 6.61 2.57 -12.71
N GLY A 36 5.47 2.03 -12.30
CA GLY A 36 5.13 0.66 -12.63
C GLY A 36 3.83 0.18 -12.02
N PRO A 37 3.44 -1.06 -12.31
CA PRO A 37 2.21 -1.63 -11.77
C PRO A 37 2.33 -1.94 -10.28
N PHE A 38 1.19 -1.89 -9.61
CA PHE A 38 1.02 -2.45 -8.26
C PHE A 38 -0.22 -3.33 -8.19
N ALA A 39 -0.23 -4.21 -7.21
CA ALA A 39 -1.39 -4.98 -6.79
C ALA A 39 -1.54 -4.89 -5.27
N GLU A 40 -2.77 -4.90 -4.80
CA GLU A 40 -3.11 -4.78 -3.39
C GLU A 40 -4.24 -5.73 -3.03
N VAL A 41 -4.13 -6.33 -1.85
CA VAL A 41 -5.24 -6.99 -1.15
C VAL A 41 -5.30 -6.37 0.24
N SER A 42 -6.43 -5.79 0.56
CA SER A 42 -6.65 -5.12 1.86
C SER A 42 -7.99 -5.49 2.47
N THR A 43 -8.12 -5.30 3.77
CA THR A 43 -9.35 -5.56 4.51
C THR A 43 -9.65 -4.42 5.48
N ALA A 44 -10.92 -4.09 5.60
CA ALA A 44 -11.43 -3.17 6.60
C ALA A 44 -12.33 -3.97 7.58
N GLY A 45 -11.79 -4.21 8.80
CA GLY A 45 -12.52 -4.93 9.85
C GLY A 45 -12.71 -6.42 9.60
N PHE A 46 -11.73 -7.15 9.07
CA PHE A 46 -11.69 -8.61 8.86
C PHE A 46 -12.73 -9.20 7.88
N TRP A 47 -13.82 -8.51 7.60
CA TRP A 47 -14.96 -9.00 6.82
C TRP A 47 -15.13 -8.29 5.48
N ASP A 48 -14.44 -7.20 5.27
CA ASP A 48 -14.56 -6.34 4.10
C ASP A 48 -13.26 -6.41 3.30
N ALA A 49 -13.13 -7.43 2.45
CA ALA A 49 -11.94 -7.63 1.64
C ALA A 49 -12.03 -6.86 0.32
N ARG A 50 -10.93 -6.21 -0.05
CA ARG A 50 -10.73 -5.51 -1.31
C ARG A 50 -9.49 -6.05 -1.98
N TYR A 51 -9.53 -6.13 -3.29
CA TYR A 51 -8.40 -6.53 -4.11
C TYR A 51 -8.38 -5.70 -5.40
N GLY A 52 -7.23 -5.33 -5.81
CA GLY A 52 -7.10 -4.51 -7.01
C GLY A 52 -5.67 -4.18 -7.35
N GLY A 53 -5.54 -3.18 -8.19
CA GLY A 53 -4.23 -2.72 -8.61
C GLY A 53 -4.32 -1.57 -9.60
N GLY A 54 -3.17 -1.09 -9.99
CA GLY A 54 -3.06 0.08 -10.86
C GLY A 54 -1.62 0.45 -11.14
N LEU A 55 -1.33 1.73 -11.09
CA LEU A 55 -0.01 2.29 -11.33
C LEU A 55 0.51 3.01 -10.10
N SER A 56 1.78 2.76 -9.81
CA SER A 56 2.56 3.45 -8.79
C SER A 56 3.60 4.35 -9.42
N VAL A 57 3.80 5.50 -8.83
CA VAL A 57 4.82 6.49 -9.18
C VAL A 57 5.64 6.79 -7.95
N LEU A 58 6.94 6.56 -8.03
CA LEU A 58 7.89 6.86 -6.98
C LEU A 58 8.66 8.13 -7.33
N THR A 59 8.61 9.10 -6.42
CA THR A 59 9.37 10.34 -6.49
C THR A 59 10.39 10.38 -5.34
N PRO A 60 11.70 10.50 -5.62
CA PRO A 60 12.70 10.56 -4.58
C PRO A 60 12.64 11.93 -3.88
N VAL A 61 12.39 11.93 -2.56
CA VAL A 61 12.52 13.14 -1.73
C VAL A 61 13.95 13.26 -1.22
N THR A 62 14.50 12.16 -0.74
CA THR A 62 15.93 12.00 -0.42
C THR A 62 16.42 10.65 -0.94
N SER A 63 17.71 10.35 -0.75
CA SER A 63 18.29 9.10 -1.25
C SER A 63 17.56 7.83 -0.78
N ASN A 64 17.01 7.83 0.45
CA ASN A 64 16.42 6.64 1.05
C ASN A 64 14.96 6.83 1.46
N TYR A 65 14.41 8.04 1.31
CA TYR A 65 13.04 8.38 1.68
C TYR A 65 12.29 8.90 0.46
N PRO A 66 11.77 8.00 -0.39
CA PRO A 66 10.90 8.39 -1.48
C PRO A 66 9.48 8.62 -1.00
N LEU A 67 8.72 9.30 -1.84
CA LEU A 67 7.28 9.39 -1.80
C LEU A 67 6.72 8.55 -2.94
N VAL A 68 5.84 7.60 -2.63
CA VAL A 68 5.20 6.75 -3.65
C VAL A 68 3.71 7.08 -3.68
N PHE A 69 3.20 7.33 -4.86
CA PHE A 69 1.77 7.50 -5.11
C PHE A 69 1.28 6.35 -5.98
N SER A 70 0.22 5.72 -5.55
CA SER A 70 -0.42 4.61 -6.29
C SER A 70 -1.88 4.93 -6.51
N LEU A 71 -2.35 4.72 -7.74
CA LEU A 71 -3.75 4.93 -8.14
C LEU A 71 -4.24 3.70 -8.89
N GLY A 72 -5.45 3.24 -8.58
CA GLY A 72 -5.97 2.03 -9.18
C GLY A 72 -7.46 1.81 -9.01
N ALA A 73 -7.89 0.64 -9.49
CA ALA A 73 -9.24 0.15 -9.37
C ALA A 73 -9.26 -1.12 -8.52
N PHE A 74 -10.28 -1.25 -7.69
CA PHE A 74 -10.40 -2.29 -6.68
C PHE A 74 -11.78 -2.93 -6.76
N GLY A 75 -11.82 -4.25 -6.71
CA GLY A 75 -13.04 -5.02 -6.50
C GLY A 75 -13.29 -5.21 -5.02
N HIS A 76 -14.57 -5.30 -4.68
CA HIS A 76 -15.06 -5.56 -3.33
C HIS A 76 -15.92 -6.84 -3.34
N GLU A 77 -16.04 -7.56 -2.25
CA GLU A 77 -16.83 -8.80 -2.17
C GLU A 77 -18.31 -8.61 -2.56
N THR A 78 -18.86 -7.43 -2.34
CA THR A 78 -20.24 -7.07 -2.73
C THR A 78 -20.40 -6.76 -4.22
N ALA A 79 -19.42 -7.13 -5.06
CA ALA A 79 -19.40 -6.89 -6.50
C ALA A 79 -19.43 -5.40 -6.92
N SER A 80 -19.09 -4.50 -6.03
CA SER A 80 -18.89 -3.09 -6.35
C SER A 80 -17.46 -2.80 -6.80
N LEU A 81 -17.31 -1.82 -7.68
CA LEU A 81 -16.01 -1.31 -8.12
C LEU A 81 -15.68 -0.07 -7.29
N ALA A 82 -14.50 -0.02 -6.74
CA ALA A 82 -13.95 1.17 -6.08
C ALA A 82 -12.79 1.76 -6.89
N LEU A 83 -12.67 3.06 -6.89
CA LEU A 83 -11.47 3.76 -7.33
C LEU A 83 -10.76 4.33 -6.11
N GLY A 84 -9.44 4.26 -6.13
CA GLY A 84 -8.69 4.78 -5.00
C GLY A 84 -7.20 4.69 -5.21
N GLY A 85 -6.49 4.98 -4.13
CA GLY A 85 -5.05 4.89 -4.13
C GLY A 85 -4.48 5.13 -2.77
N HIS A 86 -3.16 5.05 -2.71
CA HIS A 86 -2.42 5.30 -1.49
C HIS A 86 -1.17 6.14 -1.75
N ALA A 87 -0.72 6.81 -0.71
CA ALA A 87 0.55 7.51 -0.64
C ALA A 87 1.41 6.86 0.45
N PHE A 88 2.61 6.46 0.09
CA PHE A 88 3.61 5.93 1.01
C PHE A 88 4.75 6.94 1.16
N PHE A 89 5.18 7.17 2.40
CA PHE A 89 6.38 7.93 2.72
C PHE A 89 7.20 7.21 3.79
N GLY A 90 8.43 6.87 3.47
CA GLY A 90 9.28 6.14 4.41
C GLY A 90 10.61 5.72 3.82
N LEU A 91 11.30 4.86 4.55
CA LEU A 91 12.51 4.22 4.09
C LEU A 91 12.16 3.23 2.98
N ARG A 92 12.81 3.37 1.83
CA ARG A 92 12.71 2.40 0.73
C ARG A 92 14.05 2.30 0.03
N SER A 93 14.76 1.21 0.26
CA SER A 93 16.05 0.96 -0.36
C SER A 93 15.87 0.25 -1.70
N HIS A 94 16.67 0.65 -2.69
CA HIS A 94 16.78 -0.08 -3.95
C HIS A 94 17.94 -1.07 -3.86
N ASN A 95 17.65 -2.35 -4.08
CA ASN A 95 18.67 -3.38 -4.15
C ASN A 95 18.96 -3.71 -5.62
N PHE A 96 20.17 -3.39 -6.06
CA PHE A 96 20.63 -3.60 -7.44
C PHE A 96 20.80 -5.07 -7.83
N HIS A 97 20.83 -5.99 -6.87
CA HIS A 97 21.11 -7.41 -7.11
C HIS A 97 19.88 -8.28 -7.21
N GLY A 98 18.70 -7.71 -7.21
CA GLY A 98 17.46 -8.46 -7.30
C GLY A 98 16.29 -7.72 -6.69
N SER A 99 15.23 -8.28 -6.77
CA SER A 99 13.85 -8.02 -6.51
C SER A 99 13.46 -7.48 -5.12
N TYR A 100 14.37 -7.12 -4.22
CA TYR A 100 14.01 -6.71 -2.87
C TYR A 100 14.26 -5.23 -2.60
N ASN A 101 13.18 -4.52 -2.43
CA ASN A 101 13.19 -3.19 -1.81
C ASN A 101 12.72 -3.34 -0.37
N LEU A 102 13.59 -3.12 0.60
CA LEU A 102 13.16 -3.00 1.99
C LEU A 102 12.34 -1.73 2.13
N ALA A 103 11.10 -1.85 2.54
CA ALA A 103 10.20 -0.74 2.78
C ALA A 103 9.75 -0.70 4.25
N ALA A 104 9.83 0.48 4.85
CA ALA A 104 9.25 0.76 6.16
C ALA A 104 8.84 2.22 6.23
N GLY A 105 7.55 2.49 6.46
CA GLY A 105 7.08 3.87 6.49
C GLY A 105 5.61 4.03 6.80
N LEU A 106 5.13 5.24 6.59
CA LEU A 106 3.74 5.61 6.73
C LEU A 106 3.01 5.42 5.41
N ILE A 107 1.80 4.91 5.48
CA ILE A 107 0.89 4.79 4.34
C ILE A 107 -0.43 5.47 4.68
N ALA A 108 -0.94 6.24 3.73
CA ALA A 108 -2.27 6.82 3.77
C ALA A 108 -3.02 6.43 2.51
N SER A 109 -4.25 5.93 2.65
CA SER A 109 -5.04 5.45 1.53
C SER A 109 -6.43 6.06 1.52
N VAL A 110 -6.98 6.22 0.33
CA VAL A 110 -8.37 6.61 0.11
C VAL A 110 -8.97 5.78 -1.00
N TYR A 111 -10.16 5.25 -0.75
CA TYR A 111 -10.93 4.46 -1.72
C TYR A 111 -12.36 4.98 -1.75
N ARG A 112 -12.91 5.16 -2.94
CA ARG A 112 -14.30 5.55 -3.16
C ARG A 112 -15.02 4.44 -3.90
N ASP A 113 -16.03 3.89 -3.26
CA ASP A 113 -16.93 2.93 -3.90
C ASP A 113 -17.80 3.64 -4.94
N LEU A 114 -17.92 3.03 -6.12
CA LEU A 114 -18.75 3.50 -7.23
C LEU A 114 -20.13 2.82 -7.24
N GLY A 115 -20.37 1.88 -6.32
CA GLY A 115 -21.65 1.21 -6.14
C GLY A 115 -22.74 2.10 -5.56
N ALA A 116 -23.86 1.48 -5.19
CA ALA A 116 -25.03 2.19 -4.68
C ALA A 116 -24.77 2.94 -3.36
N GLU A 117 -23.93 2.40 -2.52
CA GLU A 117 -23.63 2.96 -1.19
C GLU A 117 -22.65 4.12 -1.20
N ARG A 118 -21.86 4.26 -2.29
CA ARG A 118 -20.85 5.34 -2.50
C ARG A 118 -19.93 5.60 -1.30
N ALA A 119 -19.72 4.60 -0.47
CA ALA A 119 -18.90 4.72 0.73
C ALA A 119 -17.45 5.17 0.40
N THR A 120 -16.90 6.01 1.24
CA THR A 120 -15.49 6.41 1.17
C THR A 120 -14.76 5.81 2.35
N LEU A 121 -13.69 5.07 2.06
CA LEU A 121 -12.76 4.58 3.05
C LEU A 121 -11.49 5.43 3.04
N VAL A 122 -11.10 5.91 4.20
CA VAL A 122 -9.81 6.58 4.42
C VAL A 122 -9.03 5.78 5.45
N SER A 123 -7.77 5.50 5.18
CA SER A 123 -6.92 4.80 6.13
C SER A 123 -5.56 5.47 6.29
N VAL A 124 -5.00 5.34 7.50
CA VAL A 124 -3.63 5.73 7.82
C VAL A 124 -3.01 4.61 8.63
N GLY A 125 -1.79 4.23 8.28
CA GLY A 125 -1.11 3.12 8.93
C GLY A 125 0.39 3.11 8.67
N PHE A 126 0.99 1.97 8.97
CA PHE A 126 2.39 1.68 8.69
C PHE A 126 2.47 0.57 7.66
N GLU A 127 3.38 0.73 6.72
CA GLU A 127 3.80 -0.30 5.78
C GLU A 127 5.16 -0.84 6.23
N LEU A 128 5.27 -2.16 6.30
CA LEU A 128 6.51 -2.87 6.60
C LEU A 128 6.70 -3.97 5.56
N ASP A 129 7.91 -4.09 5.06
CA ASP A 129 8.28 -5.16 4.16
C ASP A 129 8.16 -6.53 4.83
N ALA A 130 7.69 -7.53 4.09
CA ALA A 130 7.50 -8.88 4.59
C ALA A 130 8.81 -9.50 5.09
N LEU A 131 9.95 -9.16 4.49
CA LEU A 131 11.25 -9.63 4.93
C LEU A 131 11.61 -9.08 6.32
N LEU A 132 11.31 -7.80 6.60
CA LEU A 132 11.52 -7.21 7.94
C LEU A 132 10.66 -7.91 9.00
N LEU A 133 9.45 -8.30 8.65
CA LEU A 133 8.57 -9.06 9.55
C LEU A 133 9.07 -10.50 9.75
N ALA A 134 9.70 -11.10 8.74
CA ALA A 134 10.23 -12.46 8.81
C ALA A 134 11.59 -12.54 9.52
N MET A 135 12.39 -11.47 9.57
CA MET A 135 13.74 -11.48 10.14
C MET A 135 13.85 -12.13 11.52
N PRO A 136 13.01 -11.82 12.52
CA PRO A 136 13.11 -12.45 13.83
C PRO A 136 12.96 -13.97 13.78
N PHE A 137 12.12 -14.48 12.87
CA PHE A 137 11.89 -15.91 12.68
C PHE A 137 13.06 -16.59 11.97
N LEU A 138 13.67 -15.91 10.99
CA LEU A 138 14.84 -16.42 10.26
C LEU A 138 16.07 -16.49 11.18
N PHE A 139 16.27 -15.50 12.04
CA PHE A 139 17.31 -15.55 13.08
C PHE A 139 17.08 -16.68 14.08
N ALA A 140 15.84 -16.90 14.50
CA ALA A 140 15.50 -17.98 15.44
C ALA A 140 15.68 -19.36 14.79
N ALA A 141 15.48 -19.49 13.48
CA ALA A 141 15.69 -20.71 12.73
C ALA A 141 17.17 -20.98 12.37
N GLY A 142 18.08 -20.01 12.60
CA GLY A 142 19.49 -20.12 12.27
C GLY A 142 19.81 -20.10 10.76
N GLU A 143 18.93 -19.48 9.97
CA GLU A 143 19.07 -19.39 8.52
C GLU A 143 19.72 -18.06 8.03
N LEU A 144 20.19 -17.23 8.93
CA LEU A 144 20.92 -15.98 8.65
C LEU A 144 22.24 -15.94 9.39
#